data_12ee77ffe769bf9cb691f1c9707a0376
#
_entry.id   12ee77ffe769bf9cb691f1c9707a0376
#
_cell.length_a   1.000
_cell.length_b   1.000
_cell.length_c   1.000
_cell.angle_alpha   90.00
_cell.angle_beta   90.00
_cell.angle_gamma   90.00
#
_symmetry.space_group_name_H-M   'P 1'
#
loop_
_entity.id
_entity.type
_entity.pdbx_description
1 polymer ?
#
loop_
_entity_poly.entity_id
_entity_poly.type
_entity_poly.pdbx_seq_one_letter_code
_entity_poly.pdbx_strand_id
1 'polypeptide(L)'
;MEQFDSLNLETEDSQKSFAPTTAFQLTFDKMVKDMRFVGIFVIIYGVITCLTIIGALIGVPLIFAGMRMRESADQFSYFRMTNNAAAMRSGFELQSRYFNIFKILIIVGLILTALYIIFIIVFLSSFLGMFFHSSSSFSS
;
A
#
# COMPACT_ATOMS: atom_id res chain seq x y z
N MET A 1 -14.46 35.52 39.61
CA MET A 1 -15.42 35.05 38.63
C MET A 1 -14.98 35.32 37.19
N GLU A 2 -14.34 36.46 36.93
CA GLU A 2 -13.84 36.80 35.57
C GLU A 2 -12.71 35.88 35.05
N GLN A 3 -11.93 35.28 35.95
CA GLN A 3 -10.82 34.40 35.56
C GLN A 3 -11.24 33.03 35.06
N PHE A 4 -12.44 32.56 35.42
CA PHE A 4 -13.02 31.29 34.89
C PHE A 4 -13.66 31.46 33.53
N ASP A 5 -14.19 32.64 33.21
CA ASP A 5 -14.75 32.95 31.88
C ASP A 5 -13.66 33.05 30.80
N SER A 6 -12.50 33.62 31.16
CA SER A 6 -11.37 33.69 30.22
C SER A 6 -10.76 32.34 29.89
N LEU A 7 -10.70 31.42 30.88
CA LEU A 7 -10.24 30.05 30.67
C LEU A 7 -11.18 29.22 29.79
N ASN A 8 -12.49 29.44 29.90
CA ASN A 8 -13.48 28.77 29.04
C ASN A 8 -13.42 29.29 27.61
N LEU A 9 -13.20 30.57 27.39
CA LEU A 9 -13.05 31.16 26.05
C LEU A 9 -11.77 30.69 25.37
N GLU A 10 -10.66 30.57 26.08
CA GLU A 10 -9.41 30.01 25.52
C GLU A 10 -9.52 28.54 25.18
N THR A 11 -10.31 27.78 25.97
CA THR A 11 -10.53 26.35 25.68
C THR A 11 -11.46 26.14 24.50
N GLU A 12 -12.49 27.00 24.34
CA GLU A 12 -13.38 26.95 23.18
C GLU A 12 -12.67 27.39 21.88
N ASP A 13 -11.82 28.41 21.93
CA ASP A 13 -11.03 28.85 20.78
C ASP A 13 -9.96 27.82 20.39
N SER A 14 -9.36 27.14 21.36
CA SER A 14 -8.44 26.04 21.09
C SER A 14 -9.13 24.82 20.50
N GLN A 15 -10.39 24.56 20.85
CA GLN A 15 -11.20 23.52 20.20
C GLN A 15 -11.68 23.92 18.82
N LYS A 16 -11.98 25.21 18.58
CA LYS A 16 -12.36 25.72 17.25
C LYS A 16 -11.19 25.73 16.27
N SER A 17 -9.96 25.95 16.74
CA SER A 17 -8.78 25.92 15.87
C SER A 17 -8.44 24.51 15.34
N PHE A 18 -8.99 23.46 15.98
CA PHE A 18 -8.85 22.07 15.53
C PHE A 18 -10.03 21.57 14.68
N ALA A 19 -11.04 22.43 14.41
CA ALA A 19 -12.07 22.10 13.46
C ALA A 19 -11.44 22.04 12.04
N PRO A 20 -11.35 20.84 11.42
CA PRO A 20 -10.75 20.74 10.11
C PRO A 20 -11.54 21.62 9.14
N THR A 21 -10.85 22.50 8.43
CA THR A 21 -11.42 23.33 7.37
C THR A 21 -12.15 22.43 6.37
N THR A 22 -13.23 22.91 5.78
CA THR A 22 -14.05 22.17 4.80
C THR A 22 -13.19 21.55 3.69
N ALA A 23 -12.12 22.24 3.28
CA ALA A 23 -11.14 21.73 2.31
C ALA A 23 -10.37 20.51 2.82
N PHE A 24 -9.97 20.50 4.08
CA PHE A 24 -9.31 19.34 4.70
C PHE A 24 -10.26 18.14 4.78
N GLN A 25 -11.52 18.37 5.15
CA GLN A 25 -12.52 17.29 5.23
C GLN A 25 -12.78 16.66 3.86
N LEU A 26 -12.89 17.46 2.80
CA LEU A 26 -13.05 16.96 1.43
C LEU A 26 -11.85 16.14 0.95
N THR A 27 -10.64 16.63 1.24
CA THR A 27 -9.41 15.91 0.89
C THR A 27 -9.29 14.60 1.67
N PHE A 28 -9.64 14.63 2.95
CA PHE A 28 -9.62 13.45 3.82
C PHE A 28 -10.61 12.38 3.35
N ASP A 29 -11.82 12.78 2.94
CA ASP A 29 -12.81 11.87 2.36
C ASP A 29 -12.35 11.20 1.08
N LYS A 30 -11.76 11.99 0.21
CA LYS A 30 -11.19 11.48 -1.03
C LYS A 30 -10.10 10.46 -0.73
N MET A 31 -9.19 10.78 0.20
CA MET A 31 -8.13 9.88 0.63
C MET A 31 -8.68 8.54 1.16
N VAL A 32 -9.69 8.58 2.03
CA VAL A 32 -10.31 7.37 2.61
C VAL A 32 -10.98 6.51 1.53
N LYS A 33 -11.67 7.14 0.57
CA LYS A 33 -12.27 6.43 -0.58
C LYS A 33 -11.22 5.78 -1.46
N ASP A 34 -10.16 6.51 -1.78
CA ASP A 34 -9.06 6.02 -2.60
C ASP A 34 -8.33 4.86 -1.92
N MET A 35 -8.12 4.93 -0.60
CA MET A 35 -7.55 3.84 0.19
C MET A 35 -8.40 2.57 0.14
N ARG A 36 -9.72 2.69 0.26
CA ARG A 36 -10.62 1.53 0.13
C ARG A 36 -10.57 0.93 -1.26
N PHE A 37 -10.61 1.77 -2.28
CA PHE A 37 -10.54 1.34 -3.67
C PHE A 37 -9.24 0.61 -3.97
N VAL A 38 -8.10 1.22 -3.65
CA VAL A 38 -6.79 0.61 -3.83
C VAL A 38 -6.66 -0.69 -3.02
N GLY A 39 -7.16 -0.73 -1.78
CA GLY A 39 -7.16 -1.94 -0.96
C GLY A 39 -7.90 -3.11 -1.62
N ILE A 40 -9.04 -2.87 -2.26
CA ILE A 40 -9.79 -3.89 -3.01
C ILE A 40 -8.98 -4.37 -4.22
N PHE A 41 -8.43 -3.45 -5.00
CA PHE A 41 -7.61 -3.80 -6.18
C PHE A 41 -6.37 -4.61 -5.81
N VAL A 42 -5.69 -4.24 -4.73
CA VAL A 42 -4.54 -4.98 -4.21
C VAL A 42 -4.92 -6.41 -3.81
N ILE A 43 -6.10 -6.61 -3.20
CA ILE A 43 -6.60 -7.95 -2.86
C ILE A 43 -6.88 -8.76 -4.13
N ILE A 44 -7.60 -8.17 -5.11
CA ILE A 44 -7.92 -8.85 -6.39
C ILE A 44 -6.63 -9.22 -7.12
N TYR A 45 -5.69 -8.29 -7.21
CA TYR A 45 -4.39 -8.54 -7.83
C TYR A 45 -3.61 -9.63 -7.10
N GLY A 46 -3.63 -9.64 -5.76
CA GLY A 46 -3.03 -10.67 -4.94
C GLY A 46 -3.63 -12.05 -5.21
N VAL A 47 -4.96 -12.15 -5.35
CA VAL A 47 -5.65 -13.41 -5.68
C VAL A 47 -5.24 -13.91 -7.07
N ILE A 48 -5.24 -13.03 -8.08
CA ILE A 48 -4.81 -13.38 -9.44
C ILE A 48 -3.35 -13.85 -9.45
N THR A 49 -2.49 -13.16 -8.71
CA THR A 49 -1.07 -13.51 -8.58
C THR A 49 -0.88 -14.86 -7.89
N CYS A 50 -1.74 -15.22 -6.93
CA CYS A 50 -1.72 -16.54 -6.26
C CYS A 50 -2.03 -17.72 -7.18
N LEU A 51 -2.64 -17.49 -8.34
CA LEU A 51 -2.90 -18.58 -9.32
C LEU A 51 -1.62 -19.15 -9.92
N THR A 52 -0.53 -18.41 -9.89
CA THR A 52 0.80 -18.91 -10.25
C THR A 52 1.55 -19.39 -9.00
N ILE A 53 2.24 -20.53 -9.09
CA ILE A 53 2.95 -21.13 -7.95
C ILE A 53 3.97 -20.18 -7.35
N ILE A 54 4.71 -19.46 -8.20
CA ILE A 54 5.69 -18.44 -7.80
C ILE A 54 4.98 -17.19 -7.27
N GLY A 55 3.84 -16.84 -7.87
CA GLY A 55 3.03 -15.68 -7.49
C GLY A 55 2.34 -15.87 -6.13
N ALA A 56 2.07 -17.09 -5.69
CA ALA A 56 1.48 -17.34 -4.38
C ALA A 56 2.35 -16.81 -3.22
N LEU A 57 3.67 -16.88 -3.36
CA LEU A 57 4.61 -16.38 -2.36
C LEU A 57 4.50 -14.85 -2.17
N ILE A 58 4.16 -14.14 -3.24
CA ILE A 58 3.99 -12.67 -3.25
C ILE A 58 2.53 -12.30 -3.03
N GLY A 59 1.60 -13.06 -3.61
CA GLY A 59 0.17 -12.80 -3.57
C GLY A 59 -0.43 -12.87 -2.18
N VAL A 60 0.00 -13.82 -1.35
CA VAL A 60 -0.49 -13.95 0.03
C VAL A 60 -0.19 -12.70 0.87
N PRO A 61 1.06 -12.20 0.98
CA PRO A 61 1.33 -10.97 1.71
C PRO A 61 0.65 -9.74 1.08
N LEU A 62 0.41 -9.74 -0.24
CA LEU A 62 -0.31 -8.66 -0.92
C LEU A 62 -1.78 -8.60 -0.47
N ILE A 63 -2.45 -9.74 -0.33
CA ILE A 63 -3.83 -9.82 0.19
C ILE A 63 -3.88 -9.27 1.62
N PHE A 64 -2.95 -9.67 2.48
CA PHE A 64 -2.87 -9.14 3.85
C PHE A 64 -2.64 -7.62 3.87
N ALA A 65 -1.77 -7.12 3.00
CA ALA A 65 -1.54 -5.68 2.87
C ALA A 65 -2.82 -4.94 2.45
N GLY A 66 -3.57 -5.46 1.47
CA GLY A 66 -4.84 -4.89 1.04
C GLY A 66 -5.91 -4.87 2.14
N MET A 67 -6.02 -5.93 2.94
CA MET A 67 -6.92 -5.98 4.10
C MET A 67 -6.57 -4.93 5.15
N ARG A 68 -5.29 -4.80 5.51
CA ARG A 68 -4.82 -3.79 6.47
C ARG A 68 -5.05 -2.37 5.99
N MET A 69 -4.90 -2.12 4.69
CA MET A 69 -5.20 -0.82 4.10
C MET A 69 -6.68 -0.47 4.21
N ARG A 70 -7.58 -1.44 4.01
CA ARG A 70 -9.03 -1.24 4.20
C ARG A 70 -9.38 -0.98 5.67
N GLU A 71 -8.83 -1.76 6.60
CA GLU A 71 -9.04 -1.55 8.03
C GLU A 71 -8.59 -0.15 8.47
N SER A 72 -7.43 0.32 7.96
CA SER A 72 -6.95 1.69 8.20
C SER A 72 -7.94 2.75 7.67
N ALA A 73 -8.45 2.56 6.45
CA ALA A 73 -9.44 3.47 5.87
C ALA A 73 -10.74 3.52 6.69
N ASP A 74 -11.17 2.39 7.27
CA ASP A 74 -12.35 2.33 8.12
C ASP A 74 -12.14 3.07 9.45
N GLN A 75 -10.95 2.97 10.07
CA GLN A 75 -10.60 3.73 11.26
C GLN A 75 -10.54 5.23 11.00
N PHE A 76 -10.01 5.65 9.86
CA PHE A 76 -10.02 7.05 9.47
C PHE A 76 -11.44 7.57 9.20
N SER A 77 -12.31 6.75 8.61
CA SER A 77 -13.72 7.09 8.42
C SER A 77 -14.45 7.24 9.77
N TYR A 78 -14.18 6.35 10.71
CA TYR A 78 -14.74 6.42 12.07
C TYR A 78 -14.26 7.65 12.84
N PHE A 79 -12.97 7.98 12.75
CA PHE A 79 -12.43 9.22 13.31
C PHE A 79 -13.20 10.45 12.81
N ARG A 80 -13.48 10.51 11.52
CA ARG A 80 -14.22 11.63 10.93
C ARG A 80 -15.62 11.78 11.50
N MET A 81 -16.31 10.65 11.75
CA MET A 81 -17.69 10.69 12.26
C MET A 81 -17.75 11.03 13.75
N THR A 82 -16.76 10.61 14.53
CA THR A 82 -16.78 10.68 16.00
C THR A 82 -15.80 11.67 16.61
N ASN A 83 -14.88 12.25 15.79
CA ASN A 83 -13.73 13.05 16.26
C ASN A 83 -12.91 12.36 17.37
N ASN A 84 -12.90 11.02 17.37
CA ASN A 84 -12.19 10.24 18.37
C ASN A 84 -10.70 10.10 17.99
N ALA A 85 -9.82 10.77 18.73
CA ALA A 85 -8.37 10.73 18.50
C ALA A 85 -7.78 9.30 18.58
N ALA A 86 -8.40 8.39 19.35
CA ALA A 86 -7.98 6.99 19.42
C ALA A 86 -8.18 6.27 18.07
N ALA A 87 -9.25 6.56 17.33
CA ALA A 87 -9.51 6.00 16.01
C ALA A 87 -8.47 6.49 14.98
N MET A 88 -8.07 7.76 15.05
CA MET A 88 -7.01 8.30 14.20
C MET A 88 -5.67 7.61 14.47
N ARG A 89 -5.29 7.44 15.73
CA ARG A 89 -4.08 6.72 16.14
C ARG A 89 -4.08 5.28 15.65
N SER A 90 -5.21 4.58 15.81
CA SER A 90 -5.40 3.22 15.31
C SER A 90 -5.26 3.12 13.79
N GLY A 91 -5.82 4.08 13.04
CA GLY A 91 -5.67 4.16 11.59
C GLY A 91 -4.21 4.28 11.16
N PHE A 92 -3.43 5.13 11.79
CA PHE A 92 -1.99 5.28 11.53
C PHE A 92 -1.19 4.03 11.92
N GLU A 93 -1.54 3.36 13.02
CA GLU A 93 -0.88 2.13 13.43
C GLU A 93 -1.10 1.01 12.40
N LEU A 94 -2.32 0.85 11.90
CA LEU A 94 -2.63 -0.11 10.83
C LEU A 94 -1.89 0.23 9.54
N GLN A 95 -1.80 1.50 9.20
CA GLN A 95 -1.06 1.97 8.04
C GLN A 95 0.45 1.72 8.18
N SER A 96 1.01 1.92 9.36
CA SER A 96 2.42 1.59 9.65
C SER A 96 2.71 0.11 9.44
N ARG A 97 1.83 -0.78 9.90
CA ARG A 97 1.94 -2.22 9.66
C ARG A 97 1.86 -2.57 8.17
N TYR A 98 1.01 -1.88 7.41
CA TYR A 98 0.95 -2.01 5.95
C TYR A 98 2.30 -1.67 5.30
N PHE A 99 2.90 -0.55 5.66
CA PHE A 99 4.20 -0.15 5.10
C PHE A 99 5.33 -1.13 5.42
N ASN A 100 5.33 -1.73 6.60
CA ASN A 100 6.30 -2.77 6.95
C ASN A 100 6.17 -4.01 6.05
N ILE A 101 4.95 -4.47 5.80
CA ILE A 101 4.70 -5.60 4.89
C ILE A 101 5.12 -5.21 3.46
N PHE A 102 4.76 -4.01 3.03
CA PHE A 102 5.07 -3.51 1.70
C PHE A 102 6.57 -3.35 1.45
N LYS A 103 7.33 -2.92 2.46
CA LYS A 103 8.79 -2.86 2.43
C LYS A 103 9.40 -4.24 2.16
N ILE A 104 8.95 -5.26 2.87
CA ILE A 104 9.42 -6.65 2.68
C ILE A 104 9.07 -7.14 1.27
N LEU A 105 7.84 -6.87 0.81
CA LEU A 105 7.39 -7.21 -0.54
C LEU A 105 8.25 -6.58 -1.64
N ILE A 106 8.59 -5.30 -1.50
CA ILE A 106 9.47 -4.60 -2.45
C ILE A 106 10.85 -5.27 -2.50
N ILE A 107 11.45 -5.57 -1.35
CA ILE A 107 12.77 -6.19 -1.28
C ILE A 107 12.75 -7.58 -1.94
N VAL A 108 11.77 -8.42 -1.60
CA VAL A 108 11.61 -9.75 -2.20
C VAL A 108 11.33 -9.66 -3.70
N GLY A 109 10.45 -8.74 -4.11
CA GLY A 109 10.14 -8.51 -5.51
C GLY A 109 11.36 -8.06 -6.32
N LEU A 110 12.20 -7.20 -5.75
CA LEU A 110 13.43 -6.73 -6.40
C LEU A 110 14.43 -7.87 -6.59
N ILE A 111 14.60 -8.73 -5.58
CA ILE A 111 15.48 -9.92 -5.67
C ILE A 111 14.96 -10.87 -6.76
N LEU A 112 13.67 -11.17 -6.77
CA LEU A 112 13.07 -12.06 -7.78
C LEU A 112 13.19 -11.49 -9.19
N THR A 113 13.00 -10.17 -9.34
CA THR A 113 13.16 -9.50 -10.63
C THR A 113 14.61 -9.56 -11.12
N ALA A 114 15.58 -9.37 -10.25
CA ALA A 114 17.00 -9.49 -10.60
C ALA A 114 17.36 -10.92 -11.06
N LEU A 115 16.88 -11.94 -10.34
CA LEU A 115 17.06 -13.35 -10.73
C LEU A 115 16.38 -13.66 -12.07
N TYR A 116 15.20 -13.12 -12.31
CA TYR A 116 14.47 -13.28 -13.57
C TYR A 116 15.21 -12.67 -14.76
N ILE A 117 15.78 -11.48 -14.59
CA ILE A 117 16.61 -10.82 -15.63
C ILE A 117 17.85 -11.66 -15.95
N ILE A 118 18.56 -12.17 -14.93
CA ILE A 118 19.72 -13.05 -15.13
C ILE A 118 19.30 -14.29 -15.90
N PHE A 119 18.19 -14.91 -15.52
CA PHE A 119 17.66 -16.10 -16.20
C PHE A 119 17.36 -15.84 -17.68
N ILE A 120 16.71 -14.71 -18.00
CA ILE A 120 16.42 -14.31 -19.39
C ILE A 120 17.71 -14.12 -20.18
N ILE A 121 18.70 -13.44 -19.62
CA ILE A 121 19.99 -13.18 -20.31
C ILE A 121 20.68 -14.51 -20.64
N VAL A 122 20.76 -15.43 -19.69
CA VAL A 122 21.36 -16.74 -19.88
C VAL A 122 20.60 -17.56 -20.91
N PHE A 123 19.28 -17.59 -20.82
CA PHE A 123 18.42 -18.31 -21.75
C PHE A 123 18.53 -17.76 -23.18
N LEU A 124 18.50 -16.44 -23.33
CA LEU A 124 18.61 -15.78 -24.64
C LEU A 124 20.00 -16.00 -25.24
N SER A 125 21.06 -15.95 -24.45
CA SER A 125 22.43 -16.22 -24.87
C SER A 125 22.59 -17.66 -25.38
N SER A 126 22.02 -18.64 -24.65
CA SER A 126 22.02 -20.04 -25.07
C SER A 126 21.23 -20.29 -26.34
N PHE A 127 20.08 -19.63 -26.48
CA PHE A 127 19.22 -19.74 -27.66
C PHE A 127 19.90 -19.14 -28.91
N LEU A 128 20.48 -17.96 -28.80
CA LEU A 128 21.25 -17.32 -29.87
C LEU A 128 22.47 -18.16 -30.28
N GLY A 129 23.20 -18.73 -29.32
CA GLY A 129 24.33 -19.63 -29.59
C GLY A 129 23.93 -20.84 -30.41
N MET A 130 22.76 -21.43 -30.12
CA MET A 130 22.23 -22.56 -30.87
C MET A 130 21.88 -22.16 -32.33
N PHE A 131 21.29 -20.99 -32.53
CA PHE A 131 20.98 -20.48 -33.88
C PHE A 131 22.23 -20.19 -34.71
N PHE A 132 23.23 -19.55 -34.11
CA PHE A 132 24.48 -19.25 -34.85
C PHE A 132 25.29 -20.52 -35.18
N HIS A 133 25.21 -21.53 -34.33
CA HIS A 133 25.88 -22.82 -34.62
C HIS A 133 25.18 -23.62 -35.72
N SER A 134 23.87 -23.52 -35.82
CA SER A 134 23.07 -24.16 -36.86
C SER A 134 23.28 -23.50 -38.25
N SER A 135 23.52 -22.20 -38.31
CA SER A 135 23.75 -21.50 -39.58
C SER A 135 25.15 -21.70 -40.15
N SER A 136 26.15 -21.99 -39.33
CA SER A 136 27.51 -22.30 -39.79
C SER A 136 27.66 -23.71 -40.38
N SER A 137 26.81 -24.67 -40.03
CA SER A 137 26.81 -26.00 -40.59
C SER A 137 26.12 -26.14 -41.94
N PHE A 138 25.44 -25.09 -42.41
CA PHE A 138 24.78 -25.08 -43.73
C PHE A 138 25.62 -24.47 -44.86
N SER A 139 26.78 -23.91 -44.56
CA SER A 139 27.68 -23.27 -45.55
C SER A 139 28.94 -24.10 -45.84
N SER A 140 28.96 -25.37 -45.48
CA SER A 140 30.01 -26.33 -45.79
C SER A 140 29.42 -27.45 -46.66
#